data_addf29acb184ca928ab9ba02693fe64e
#
_entry.id   addf29acb184ca928ab9ba02693fe64e
#
_cell.length_a   1.000
_cell.length_b   1.000
_cell.length_c   1.000
_cell.angle_alpha   90.00
_cell.angle_beta   90.00
_cell.angle_gamma   90.00
#
_symmetry.space_group_name_H-M   'P 1'
#
loop_
_entity.id
_entity.type
_entity.pdbx_description
1 polymer ?
#
loop_
_entity_poly.entity_id
_entity_poly.type
_entity_poly.pdbx_seq_one_letter_code
_entity_poly.pdbx_strand_id
1 'polypeptide(L)'
;MLFGAPLLHRDELSLVCDHNVANALTAALAVSCASDTFATDAARATIADAMRSFHALPHRLEPVPTSDGRLWLNDSKATNVSSTLVAVQGMTRPFVLLLGGRHKGEPYTALAQPFRVHGKCVIAYGEAADEIVHDLGTLVQLERVDGSFSDVIARARELTVSGDAVLLSPACSSFDMFKNYEERGATFRRLAQGDIA
;
A
#
# COMPACT_ATOMS: atom_id res chain seq x y z
N MET A 1 18.64 9.71 10.96
CA MET A 1 19.56 10.64 11.67
C MET A 1 18.90 11.99 11.72
N LEU A 2 18.95 12.69 12.87
CA LEU A 2 18.41 14.03 13.06
C LEU A 2 19.56 14.93 13.57
N PHE A 3 19.87 16.01 12.85
CA PHE A 3 21.01 16.89 13.12
C PHE A 3 22.35 16.15 13.31
N GLY A 4 22.62 15.12 12.47
CA GLY A 4 23.84 14.33 12.52
C GLY A 4 23.89 13.24 13.59
N ALA A 5 22.92 13.15 14.48
CA ALA A 5 22.84 12.11 15.49
C ALA A 5 21.80 11.02 15.12
N PRO A 6 22.00 9.75 15.52
CA PRO A 6 21.00 8.70 15.35
C PRO A 6 19.71 9.08 16.08
N LEU A 7 18.57 8.87 15.43
CA LEU A 7 17.25 9.05 16.04
C LEU A 7 16.68 7.71 16.53
N LEU A 8 16.62 6.74 15.63
CA LEU A 8 16.22 5.35 15.90
C LEU A 8 16.68 4.45 14.74
N HIS A 9 16.66 3.14 14.94
CA HIS A 9 16.93 2.17 13.87
C HIS A 9 15.71 1.99 12.97
N ARG A 10 15.92 1.65 11.68
CA ARG A 10 14.84 1.46 10.70
C ARG A 10 13.81 0.42 11.15
N ASP A 11 14.28 -0.67 11.74
CA ASP A 11 13.46 -1.80 12.18
C ASP A 11 12.58 -1.49 13.40
N GLU A 12 12.83 -0.36 14.08
CA GLU A 12 11.98 0.13 15.17
C GLU A 12 10.72 0.86 14.66
N LEU A 13 10.65 1.15 13.34
CA LEU A 13 9.48 1.76 12.71
C LEU A 13 8.56 0.68 12.15
N SER A 14 7.30 0.70 12.56
CA SER A 14 6.25 -0.16 12.00
C SER A 14 5.78 0.25 10.60
N LEU A 15 6.32 1.34 10.06
CA LEU A 15 5.95 1.88 8.75
C LEU A 15 6.56 1.09 7.60
N VAL A 16 5.75 0.73 6.62
CA VAL A 16 6.19 0.06 5.38
C VAL A 16 6.62 1.12 4.37
N CYS A 17 7.56 0.77 3.49
CA CYS A 17 8.11 1.57 2.39
C CYS A 17 8.92 2.81 2.82
N ASP A 18 9.93 3.13 2.03
CA ASP A 18 10.89 4.20 2.33
C ASP A 18 10.27 5.61 2.32
N HIS A 19 9.24 5.84 1.51
CA HIS A 19 8.56 7.14 1.51
C HIS A 19 7.86 7.45 2.85
N ASN A 20 7.33 6.44 3.55
CA ASN A 20 6.75 6.62 4.89
C ASN A 20 7.84 6.91 5.94
N VAL A 21 9.03 6.31 5.77
CA VAL A 21 10.21 6.65 6.58
C VAL A 21 10.62 8.10 6.33
N ALA A 22 10.68 8.52 5.07
CA ALA A 22 10.99 9.92 4.71
C ALA A 22 9.95 10.90 5.30
N ASN A 23 8.67 10.56 5.27
CA ASN A 23 7.60 11.36 5.88
C ASN A 23 7.79 11.48 7.40
N ALA A 24 8.10 10.36 8.08
CA ALA A 24 8.35 10.35 9.51
C ALA A 24 9.58 11.20 9.89
N LEU A 25 10.67 11.09 9.11
CA LEU A 25 11.87 11.92 9.30
C LEU A 25 11.58 13.41 9.05
N THR A 26 10.79 13.74 8.04
CA THR A 26 10.36 15.12 7.76
C THR A 26 9.54 15.69 8.91
N ALA A 27 8.61 14.90 9.46
CA ALA A 27 7.82 15.31 10.63
C ALA A 27 8.72 15.53 11.86
N ALA A 28 9.66 14.61 12.13
CA ALA A 28 10.63 14.75 13.22
C ALA A 28 11.48 16.02 13.08
N LEU A 29 11.96 16.29 11.85
CA LEU A 29 12.74 17.50 11.54
C LEU A 29 11.89 18.76 11.75
N ALA A 30 10.67 18.79 11.24
CA ALA A 30 9.76 19.93 11.37
C ALA A 30 9.49 20.27 12.85
N VAL A 31 9.23 19.26 13.69
CA VAL A 31 9.06 19.46 15.14
C VAL A 31 10.33 20.02 15.76
N SER A 32 11.49 19.45 15.45
CA SER A 32 12.77 19.89 16.04
C SER A 32 13.17 21.30 15.61
N CYS A 33 12.71 21.77 14.44
CA CYS A 33 12.93 23.13 13.96
C CYS A 33 11.90 24.14 14.46
N ALA A 34 10.81 23.70 15.07
CA ALA A 34 9.73 24.60 15.49
C ALA A 34 10.10 25.46 16.73
N SER A 35 11.02 24.99 17.57
CA SER A 35 11.51 25.73 18.74
C SER A 35 12.82 25.12 19.24
N ASP A 36 13.70 25.92 19.83
CA ASP A 36 14.94 25.46 20.48
C ASP A 36 14.68 24.43 21.58
N THR A 37 13.52 24.49 22.25
CA THR A 37 13.11 23.49 23.25
C THR A 37 12.94 22.10 22.66
N PHE A 38 12.66 21.98 21.39
CA PHE A 38 12.51 20.69 20.67
C PHE A 38 13.81 20.21 19.99
N ALA A 39 14.86 21.01 20.02
CA ALA A 39 16.17 20.65 19.45
C ALA A 39 17.11 19.96 20.47
N THR A 40 16.65 19.67 21.69
CA THR A 40 17.43 19.06 22.77
C THR A 40 17.49 17.54 22.66
N ASP A 41 18.48 16.91 23.36
CA ASP A 41 18.58 15.44 23.42
C ASP A 41 17.36 14.80 24.07
N ALA A 42 16.77 15.43 25.08
CA ALA A 42 15.55 14.95 25.72
C ALA A 42 14.35 14.97 24.75
N ALA A 43 14.21 16.04 23.98
CA ALA A 43 13.17 16.12 22.93
C ALA A 43 13.40 15.08 21.83
N ARG A 44 14.64 14.80 21.46
CA ARG A 44 14.99 13.76 20.48
C ARG A 44 14.53 12.39 20.95
N ALA A 45 14.75 12.03 22.21
CA ALA A 45 14.26 10.79 22.79
C ALA A 45 12.73 10.68 22.71
N THR A 46 12.03 11.75 23.08
CA THR A 46 10.55 11.82 23.00
C THR A 46 10.05 11.67 21.56
N ILE A 47 10.71 12.31 20.59
CA ILE A 47 10.39 12.19 19.17
C ILE A 47 10.59 10.73 18.71
N ALA A 48 11.70 10.09 19.10
CA ALA A 48 11.96 8.70 18.78
C ALA A 48 10.88 7.75 19.33
N ASP A 49 10.45 7.96 20.57
CA ASP A 49 9.38 7.18 21.21
C ASP A 49 8.03 7.38 20.50
N ALA A 50 7.71 8.60 20.12
CA ALA A 50 6.51 8.91 19.34
C ALA A 50 6.55 8.21 17.96
N MET A 51 7.72 8.16 17.30
CA MET A 51 7.89 7.48 16.02
C MET A 51 7.77 5.95 16.15
N ARG A 52 8.27 5.34 17.23
CA ARG A 52 8.10 3.89 17.51
C ARG A 52 6.64 3.52 17.71
N SER A 53 5.88 4.37 18.38
CA SER A 53 4.47 4.15 18.67
C SER A 53 3.53 4.50 17.51
N PHE A 54 4.04 5.17 16.46
CA PHE A 54 3.22 5.57 15.33
C PHE A 54 2.96 4.39 14.40
N HIS A 55 1.69 4.13 14.14
CA HIS A 55 1.22 3.13 13.17
C HIS A 55 0.72 3.78 11.89
N ALA A 56 0.77 3.03 10.79
CA ALA A 56 0.20 3.48 9.52
C ALA A 56 -1.28 3.87 9.69
N LEU A 57 -1.69 4.97 9.05
CA LEU A 57 -3.09 5.35 9.01
C LEU A 57 -3.91 4.27 8.31
N PRO A 58 -5.17 4.04 8.74
CA PRO A 58 -6.04 3.09 8.05
C PRO A 58 -6.07 3.32 6.53
N HIS A 59 -6.01 2.24 5.77
CA HIS A 59 -6.06 2.25 4.29
C HIS A 59 -4.89 2.97 3.59
N ARG A 60 -3.75 3.19 4.27
CA ARG A 60 -2.52 3.75 3.68
C ARG A 60 -1.34 2.81 3.90
N LEU A 61 -1.14 1.87 2.97
CA LEU A 61 -0.15 0.78 3.08
C LEU A 61 -0.20 0.10 4.46
N GLU A 62 -1.42 -0.03 4.96
CA GLU A 62 -1.72 -0.61 6.27
C GLU A 62 -1.48 -2.12 6.22
N PRO A 63 -0.57 -2.68 7.02
CA PRO A 63 -0.43 -4.12 7.13
C PRO A 63 -1.68 -4.73 7.79
N VAL A 64 -2.24 -5.75 7.15
CA VAL A 64 -3.36 -6.53 7.70
C VAL A 64 -2.79 -7.79 8.33
N PRO A 65 -2.94 -8.00 9.65
CA PRO A 65 -2.49 -9.21 10.32
C PRO A 65 -3.26 -10.44 9.80
N THR A 66 -2.51 -11.45 9.32
CA THR A 66 -3.05 -12.75 8.88
C THR A 66 -2.15 -13.88 9.38
N SER A 67 -2.66 -15.12 9.40
CA SER A 67 -1.92 -16.31 9.79
C SER A 67 -1.36 -17.12 8.61
N ASP A 68 -1.56 -16.65 7.38
CA ASP A 68 -1.23 -17.40 6.16
C ASP A 68 0.22 -17.19 5.65
N GLY A 69 1.02 -16.42 6.40
CA GLY A 69 2.40 -16.13 6.08
C GLY A 69 2.61 -15.12 4.94
N ARG A 70 1.52 -14.56 4.38
CA ARG A 70 1.56 -13.51 3.37
C ARG A 70 1.53 -12.13 4.02
N LEU A 71 2.09 -11.14 3.33
CA LEU A 71 1.96 -9.74 3.71
C LEU A 71 0.76 -9.14 2.96
N TRP A 72 -0.35 -8.93 3.64
CA TRP A 72 -1.51 -8.22 3.08
C TRP A 72 -1.38 -6.73 3.38
N LEU A 73 -1.38 -5.90 2.32
CA LEU A 73 -1.25 -4.44 2.43
C LEU A 73 -2.50 -3.74 1.91
N ASN A 74 -3.16 -3.03 2.81
CA ASN A 74 -4.35 -2.24 2.51
C ASN A 74 -3.95 -0.80 2.19
N ASP A 75 -3.97 -0.46 0.92
CA ASP A 75 -3.74 0.89 0.41
C ASP A 75 -4.98 1.39 -0.36
N SER A 76 -6.17 1.07 0.16
CA SER A 76 -7.44 1.43 -0.47
C SER A 76 -7.60 2.94 -0.71
N LYS A 77 -6.87 3.78 0.03
CA LYS A 77 -6.81 5.23 -0.15
C LYS A 77 -6.09 5.67 -1.42
N ALA A 78 -5.28 4.83 -2.05
CA ALA A 78 -4.64 5.09 -3.35
C ALA A 78 -5.67 5.06 -4.48
N THR A 79 -6.38 6.16 -4.67
CA THR A 79 -7.47 6.29 -5.64
C THR A 79 -7.04 6.98 -6.96
N ASN A 80 -5.75 7.06 -7.24
CA ASN A 80 -5.13 7.56 -8.46
C ASN A 80 -3.83 6.82 -8.77
N VAL A 81 -3.35 6.91 -10.00
CA VAL A 81 -2.17 6.20 -10.49
C VAL A 81 -0.90 6.61 -9.74
N SER A 82 -0.74 7.89 -9.44
CA SER A 82 0.47 8.40 -8.76
C SER A 82 0.62 7.84 -7.35
N SER A 83 -0.47 7.68 -6.61
CA SER A 83 -0.44 7.05 -5.27
C SER A 83 -0.07 5.57 -5.37
N THR A 84 -0.65 4.84 -6.29
CA THR A 84 -0.34 3.41 -6.54
C THR A 84 1.10 3.24 -7.01
N LEU A 85 1.62 4.16 -7.83
CA LEU A 85 3.01 4.15 -8.28
C LEU A 85 3.99 4.15 -7.08
N VAL A 86 3.75 5.01 -6.11
CA VAL A 86 4.56 5.08 -4.87
C VAL A 86 4.51 3.77 -4.09
N ALA A 87 3.31 3.16 -3.97
CA ALA A 87 3.14 1.87 -3.30
C ALA A 87 3.90 0.75 -4.01
N VAL A 88 3.79 0.66 -5.35
CA VAL A 88 4.47 -0.34 -6.18
C VAL A 88 5.99 -0.19 -6.09
N GLN A 89 6.52 1.03 -6.17
CA GLN A 89 7.96 1.32 -6.04
C GLN A 89 8.51 0.93 -4.66
N GLY A 90 7.68 1.00 -3.63
CA GLY A 90 8.06 0.65 -2.26
C GLY A 90 8.06 -0.85 -1.96
N MET A 91 7.64 -1.71 -2.90
CA MET A 91 7.61 -3.16 -2.69
C MET A 91 9.02 -3.76 -2.79
N THR A 92 9.38 -4.60 -1.81
CA THR A 92 10.70 -5.23 -1.69
C THR A 92 10.64 -6.76 -1.74
N ARG A 93 9.47 -7.32 -2.06
CA ARG A 93 9.22 -8.77 -2.18
C ARG A 93 8.26 -9.06 -3.32
N PRO A 94 8.17 -10.29 -3.80
CA PRO A 94 7.18 -10.67 -4.81
C PRO A 94 5.76 -10.33 -4.36
N PHE A 95 4.95 -9.76 -5.25
CA PHE A 95 3.59 -9.35 -4.90
C PHE A 95 2.60 -9.47 -6.05
N VAL A 96 1.33 -9.61 -5.68
CA VAL A 96 0.17 -9.45 -6.57
C VAL A 96 -0.45 -8.08 -6.28
N LEU A 97 -0.71 -7.30 -7.34
CA LEU A 97 -1.35 -5.98 -7.27
C LEU A 97 -2.83 -6.11 -7.62
N LEU A 98 -3.71 -5.63 -6.72
CA LEU A 98 -5.13 -5.49 -6.99
C LEU A 98 -5.40 -4.07 -7.51
N LEU A 99 -5.75 -3.97 -8.79
CA LEU A 99 -5.92 -2.73 -9.52
C LEU A 99 -7.34 -2.68 -10.09
N GLY A 100 -8.12 -1.64 -9.72
CA GLY A 100 -9.50 -1.58 -10.21
C GLY A 100 -10.44 -0.73 -9.38
N GLY A 101 -11.63 -0.57 -9.92
CA GLY A 101 -12.63 0.35 -9.43
C GLY A 101 -13.15 1.22 -10.57
N ARG A 102 -13.62 2.44 -10.27
CA ARG A 102 -14.06 3.40 -11.30
C ARG A 102 -12.88 4.23 -11.80
N HIS A 103 -12.61 4.15 -13.10
CA HIS A 103 -11.56 4.87 -13.81
C HIS A 103 -11.70 6.41 -13.70
N LYS A 104 -10.57 7.12 -13.69
CA LYS A 104 -10.53 8.59 -13.58
C LYS A 104 -9.81 9.28 -14.76
N GLY A 105 -9.57 8.56 -15.84
CA GLY A 105 -8.95 9.11 -17.06
C GLY A 105 -7.41 9.14 -17.07
N GLU A 106 -6.74 8.66 -16.01
CA GLU A 106 -5.28 8.54 -15.97
C GLU A 106 -4.83 7.20 -16.54
N PRO A 107 -3.86 7.14 -17.48
CA PRO A 107 -3.35 5.89 -18.00
C PRO A 107 -2.55 5.11 -16.95
N TYR A 108 -2.66 3.79 -16.96
CA TYR A 108 -1.97 2.89 -16.01
C TYR A 108 -0.55 2.52 -16.44
N THR A 109 -0.13 2.87 -17.64
CA THR A 109 1.17 2.48 -18.23
C THR A 109 2.37 2.83 -17.37
N ALA A 110 2.29 3.92 -16.57
CA ALA A 110 3.37 4.33 -15.66
C ALA A 110 3.69 3.27 -14.59
N LEU A 111 2.76 2.36 -14.28
CA LEU A 111 2.94 1.29 -13.30
C LEU A 111 3.77 0.13 -13.85
N ALA A 112 3.88 -0.04 -15.16
CA ALA A 112 4.46 -1.23 -15.78
C ALA A 112 5.93 -1.46 -15.42
N GLN A 113 6.77 -0.42 -15.55
CA GLN A 113 8.21 -0.56 -15.29
C GLN A 113 8.53 -0.85 -13.83
N PRO A 114 8.03 -0.09 -12.83
CA PRO A 114 8.30 -0.38 -11.42
C PRO A 114 7.65 -1.71 -10.97
N PHE A 115 6.49 -2.09 -11.52
CA PHE A 115 5.86 -3.38 -11.22
C PHE A 115 6.76 -4.56 -11.58
N ARG A 116 7.48 -4.52 -12.71
CA ARG A 116 8.36 -5.61 -13.17
C ARG A 116 9.49 -5.97 -12.21
N VAL A 117 9.82 -5.11 -11.26
CA VAL A 117 10.92 -5.36 -10.31
C VAL A 117 10.56 -6.52 -9.37
N HIS A 118 9.35 -6.52 -8.81
CA HIS A 118 8.90 -7.52 -7.84
C HIS A 118 7.47 -8.03 -8.12
N GLY A 119 6.75 -7.46 -9.08
CA GLY A 119 5.37 -7.83 -9.38
C GLY A 119 5.27 -9.22 -10.00
N LYS A 120 4.37 -10.04 -9.50
CA LYS A 120 4.02 -11.37 -10.04
C LYS A 120 2.87 -11.29 -11.02
N CYS A 121 1.78 -10.65 -10.61
CA CYS A 121 0.57 -10.50 -11.43
C CYS A 121 -0.20 -9.26 -11.01
N VAL A 122 -0.78 -8.56 -11.98
CA VAL A 122 -1.84 -7.57 -11.74
C VAL A 122 -3.19 -8.27 -11.85
N ILE A 123 -4.06 -8.10 -10.88
CA ILE A 123 -5.47 -8.49 -10.99
C ILE A 123 -6.27 -7.24 -11.31
N ALA A 124 -6.81 -7.17 -12.52
CA ALA A 124 -7.70 -6.11 -12.98
C ALA A 124 -9.15 -6.47 -12.61
N TYR A 125 -9.89 -5.55 -11.95
CA TYR A 125 -11.26 -5.77 -11.53
C TYR A 125 -12.13 -4.50 -11.61
N GLY A 126 -13.46 -4.67 -11.52
CA GLY A 126 -14.42 -3.58 -11.51
C GLY A 126 -14.56 -2.85 -12.86
N GLU A 127 -15.17 -1.66 -12.84
CA GLU A 127 -15.46 -0.90 -14.06
C GLU A 127 -14.22 -0.57 -14.89
N ALA A 128 -13.06 -0.38 -14.27
CA ALA A 128 -11.80 -0.03 -14.94
C ALA A 128 -11.05 -1.23 -15.57
N ALA A 129 -11.56 -2.45 -15.45
CA ALA A 129 -10.83 -3.65 -15.85
C ALA A 129 -10.42 -3.63 -17.32
N ASP A 130 -11.28 -3.15 -18.23
CA ASP A 130 -10.97 -3.09 -19.66
C ASP A 130 -9.83 -2.12 -19.97
N GLU A 131 -9.83 -0.93 -19.38
CA GLU A 131 -8.77 0.08 -19.50
C GLU A 131 -7.46 -0.42 -18.94
N ILE A 132 -7.49 -1.11 -17.79
CA ILE A 132 -6.29 -1.68 -17.17
C ILE A 132 -5.69 -2.78 -18.07
N VAL A 133 -6.53 -3.65 -18.62
CA VAL A 133 -6.11 -4.68 -19.57
C VAL A 133 -5.52 -4.05 -20.85
N HIS A 134 -6.17 -3.02 -21.39
CA HIS A 134 -5.69 -2.28 -22.55
C HIS A 134 -4.28 -1.70 -22.31
N ASP A 135 -4.08 -1.02 -21.17
CA ASP A 135 -2.84 -0.31 -20.86
C ASP A 135 -1.69 -1.22 -20.43
N LEU A 136 -1.98 -2.29 -19.70
CA LEU A 136 -0.97 -3.13 -19.04
C LEU A 136 -0.86 -4.55 -19.60
N GLY A 137 -1.87 -5.05 -20.32
CA GLY A 137 -1.96 -6.47 -20.69
C GLY A 137 -0.80 -6.99 -21.55
N THR A 138 -0.14 -6.13 -22.32
CA THR A 138 1.08 -6.49 -23.10
C THR A 138 2.37 -6.16 -22.36
N LEU A 139 2.30 -5.45 -21.25
CA LEU A 139 3.46 -4.92 -20.53
C LEU A 139 3.85 -5.74 -19.31
N VAL A 140 2.87 -6.37 -18.64
CA VAL A 140 3.06 -7.14 -17.41
C VAL A 140 2.19 -8.38 -17.39
N GLN A 141 2.50 -9.35 -16.51
CA GLN A 141 1.57 -10.44 -16.24
C GLN A 141 0.30 -9.88 -15.61
N LEU A 142 -0.84 -10.13 -16.23
CA LEU A 142 -2.12 -9.58 -15.82
C LEU A 142 -3.24 -10.61 -15.99
N GLU A 143 -4.15 -10.64 -15.02
CA GLU A 143 -5.40 -11.39 -15.11
C GLU A 143 -6.58 -10.46 -14.85
N ARG A 144 -7.66 -10.64 -15.59
CA ARG A 144 -8.94 -10.00 -15.32
C ARG A 144 -9.79 -10.92 -14.44
N VAL A 145 -10.38 -10.37 -13.41
CA VAL A 145 -11.34 -11.08 -12.55
C VAL A 145 -12.67 -10.34 -12.61
N ASP A 146 -13.64 -10.99 -13.22
CA ASP A 146 -15.04 -10.54 -13.23
C ASP A 146 -15.78 -11.17 -12.04
N GLY A 147 -16.69 -10.43 -11.42
CA GLY A 147 -17.47 -10.94 -10.28
C GLY A 147 -17.34 -10.09 -9.02
N SER A 148 -17.40 -10.74 -7.87
CA SER A 148 -17.36 -10.07 -6.58
C SER A 148 -15.93 -9.73 -6.15
N PHE A 149 -15.79 -8.81 -5.21
CA PHE A 149 -14.48 -8.51 -4.62
C PHE A 149 -13.90 -9.70 -3.83
N SER A 150 -14.76 -10.63 -3.36
CA SER A 150 -14.31 -11.90 -2.77
C SER A 150 -13.58 -12.78 -3.79
N ASP A 151 -14.03 -12.81 -5.05
CA ASP A 151 -13.37 -13.57 -6.12
C ASP A 151 -11.99 -13.00 -6.43
N VAL A 152 -11.84 -11.66 -6.41
CA VAL A 152 -10.55 -10.97 -6.53
C VAL A 152 -9.58 -11.40 -5.43
N ILE A 153 -10.04 -11.45 -4.19
CA ILE A 153 -9.23 -11.87 -3.03
C ILE A 153 -8.88 -13.35 -3.09
N ALA A 154 -9.83 -14.21 -3.48
CA ALA A 154 -9.59 -15.64 -3.68
C ALA A 154 -8.51 -15.86 -4.73
N ARG A 155 -8.59 -15.17 -5.86
CA ARG A 155 -7.59 -15.28 -6.92
C ARG A 155 -6.22 -14.78 -6.48
N ALA A 156 -6.15 -13.70 -5.72
CA ALA A 156 -4.88 -13.21 -5.16
C ALA A 156 -4.21 -14.24 -4.23
N ARG A 157 -5.01 -14.99 -3.46
CA ARG A 157 -4.49 -16.10 -2.63
C ARG A 157 -3.90 -17.23 -3.44
N GLU A 158 -4.54 -17.61 -4.56
CA GLU A 158 -4.05 -18.67 -5.45
C GLU A 158 -2.73 -18.30 -6.13
N LEU A 159 -2.55 -17.02 -6.47
CA LEU A 159 -1.35 -16.49 -7.15
C LEU A 159 -0.17 -16.23 -6.20
N THR A 160 -0.39 -16.30 -4.88
CA THR A 160 0.63 -15.98 -3.87
C THR A 160 0.90 -17.16 -2.95
N VAL A 161 2.11 -17.21 -2.41
CA VAL A 161 2.55 -18.17 -1.40
C VAL A 161 3.02 -17.44 -0.13
N SER A 162 3.31 -18.17 0.94
CA SER A 162 3.93 -17.61 2.15
C SER A 162 5.23 -16.86 1.78
N GLY A 163 5.40 -15.65 2.32
CA GLY A 163 6.51 -14.74 1.98
C GLY A 163 6.19 -13.71 0.92
N ASP A 164 5.21 -13.96 0.04
CA ASP A 164 4.72 -12.97 -0.94
C ASP A 164 3.86 -11.89 -0.28
N ALA A 165 3.55 -10.84 -1.06
CA ALA A 165 2.58 -9.84 -0.65
C ALA A 165 1.34 -9.81 -1.57
N VAL A 166 0.20 -9.38 -0.99
CA VAL A 166 -0.99 -8.95 -1.72
C VAL A 166 -1.18 -7.46 -1.44
N LEU A 167 -1.09 -6.64 -2.47
CA LEU A 167 -1.20 -5.19 -2.39
C LEU A 167 -2.53 -4.72 -2.97
N LEU A 168 -3.45 -4.26 -2.13
CA LEU A 168 -4.60 -3.47 -2.57
C LEU A 168 -4.15 -2.02 -2.72
N SER A 169 -3.82 -1.58 -3.92
CA SER A 169 -3.54 -0.19 -4.26
C SER A 169 -4.20 0.13 -5.62
N PRO A 170 -5.49 0.44 -5.59
CA PRO A 170 -6.40 0.25 -6.72
C PRO A 170 -6.30 1.29 -7.83
N ALA A 171 -5.61 2.42 -7.66
CA ALA A 171 -5.51 3.56 -8.58
C ALA A 171 -6.86 4.19 -9.00
N CYS A 172 -7.98 3.63 -8.56
CA CYS A 172 -9.34 3.97 -8.94
C CYS A 172 -10.18 4.36 -7.73
N SER A 173 -11.22 5.16 -7.95
CA SER A 173 -12.25 5.32 -6.93
C SER A 173 -13.03 4.01 -6.75
N SER A 174 -13.72 3.86 -5.62
CA SER A 174 -14.38 2.61 -5.22
C SER A 174 -15.88 2.56 -5.53
N PHE A 175 -16.42 3.61 -6.16
CA PHE A 175 -17.87 3.84 -6.29
C PHE A 175 -18.59 2.90 -7.25
N ASP A 176 -17.89 2.01 -7.91
CA ASP A 176 -18.47 0.93 -8.72
C ASP A 176 -18.97 -0.24 -7.87
N MET A 177 -18.25 -0.58 -6.80
CA MET A 177 -18.56 -1.75 -5.97
C MET A 177 -18.77 -1.41 -4.47
N PHE A 178 -18.41 -0.21 -4.03
CA PHE A 178 -18.42 0.21 -2.62
C PHE A 178 -18.89 1.65 -2.48
N LYS A 179 -19.42 2.03 -1.32
CA LYS A 179 -19.85 3.41 -1.01
C LYS A 179 -18.66 4.39 -0.96
N ASN A 180 -17.50 3.91 -0.52
CA ASN A 180 -16.29 4.72 -0.37
C ASN A 180 -15.04 3.80 -0.28
N TYR A 181 -13.84 4.40 -0.24
CA TYR A 181 -12.59 3.65 -0.13
C TYR A 181 -12.43 2.98 1.25
N GLU A 182 -13.05 3.52 2.28
CA GLU A 182 -13.03 2.94 3.63
C GLU A 182 -13.75 1.58 3.65
N GLU A 183 -14.93 1.49 3.02
CA GLU A 183 -15.68 0.24 2.91
C GLU A 183 -14.89 -0.81 2.09
N ARG A 184 -14.29 -0.41 0.96
CA ARG A 184 -13.40 -1.28 0.17
C ARG A 184 -12.25 -1.80 1.01
N GLY A 185 -11.57 -0.92 1.75
CA GLY A 185 -10.44 -1.30 2.60
C GLY A 185 -10.84 -2.16 3.80
N ALA A 186 -12.01 -1.91 4.42
CA ALA A 186 -12.55 -2.75 5.49
C ALA A 186 -12.92 -4.15 4.97
N THR A 187 -13.53 -4.23 3.79
CA THR A 187 -13.84 -5.51 3.13
C THR A 187 -12.58 -6.28 2.76
N PHE A 188 -11.55 -5.59 2.24
CA PHE A 188 -10.25 -6.21 1.98
C PHE A 188 -9.65 -6.83 3.26
N ARG A 189 -9.64 -6.08 4.37
CA ARG A 189 -9.13 -6.56 5.67
C ARG A 189 -9.87 -7.81 6.12
N ARG A 190 -11.20 -7.78 6.13
CA ARG A 190 -12.04 -8.91 6.54
C ARG A 190 -11.76 -10.16 5.69
N LEU A 191 -11.77 -10.02 4.37
CA LEU A 191 -11.49 -11.12 3.45
C LEU A 191 -10.04 -11.63 3.55
N ALA A 192 -9.05 -10.75 3.76
CA ALA A 192 -7.66 -11.15 3.99
C ALA A 192 -7.51 -11.99 5.26
N GLN A 193 -8.32 -11.76 6.28
CA GLN A 193 -8.33 -12.52 7.53
C GLN A 193 -9.08 -13.85 7.46
N GLY A 194 -9.74 -14.12 6.32
CA GLY A 194 -10.43 -15.40 6.08
C GLY A 194 -11.92 -15.40 6.44
N ASP A 195 -12.49 -14.23 6.77
CA ASP A 195 -13.93 -14.07 6.93
C ASP A 195 -14.63 -14.14 5.55
N ILE A 196 -14.90 -15.36 5.12
CA ILE A 196 -15.74 -15.63 3.95
C ILE A 196 -17.18 -15.68 4.47
N ALA A 197 -17.90 -14.56 4.39
CA ALA A 197 -19.34 -14.52 4.62
C ALA A 197 -20.06 -14.66 3.28
#